data_f85a3378dbb7b4a91c2552a55a53a3ec
#
_entry.id   f85a3378dbb7b4a91c2552a55a53a3ec
#
_cell.length_a   1.000
_cell.length_b   1.000
_cell.length_c   1.000
_cell.angle_alpha   90.00
_cell.angle_beta   90.00
_cell.angle_gamma   90.00
#
_symmetry.space_group_name_H-M   'P 1'
#
loop_
_entity.id
_entity.type
_entity.pdbx_description
1 polymer ?
#
loop_
_entity_poly.entity_id
_entity_poly.type
_entity_poly.pdbx_seq_one_letter_code
_entity_poly.pdbx_strand_id
1 'polypeptide(L)' 'MLRGYSVTTKDDGKLISKVTDVSVGDNLVVRVTDGNINAKVESIGG' A
#
# COMPACT_ATOMS: atom_id res chain seq x y z
N MET A 1 -20.13 -8.30 -5.68
CA MET A 1 -19.83 -7.80 -5.19
C MET A 1 -18.84 -7.03 -5.15
N LEU A 2 -18.77 -6.30 -5.03
CA LEU A 2 -17.83 -5.62 -5.01
C LEU A 2 -17.50 -5.12 -3.87
N ARG A 3 -16.83 -5.03 -3.44
CA ARG A 3 -16.48 -4.67 -2.43
C ARG A 3 -15.69 -3.65 -2.48
N GLY A 4 -15.57 -2.95 -1.64
CA GLY A 4 -14.63 -1.95 -1.67
C GLY A 4 -13.30 -2.54 -1.94
N TYR A 5 -12.50 -1.84 -2.60
CA TYR A 5 -11.15 -2.32 -2.80
C TYR A 5 -10.19 -1.16 -2.62
N SER A 6 -8.94 -1.48 -2.46
CA SER A 6 -7.92 -0.47 -2.26
C SER A 6 -6.75 -0.72 -3.19
N VAL A 7 -6.02 0.34 -3.49
CA VAL A 7 -4.81 0.26 -4.28
C VAL A 7 -3.68 0.81 -3.42
N THR A 8 -2.62 0.04 -3.26
CA THR A 8 -1.48 0.44 -2.46
C THR A 8 -0.30 0.75 -3.37
N THR A 9 0.29 1.92 -3.17
CA THR A 9 1.46 2.34 -3.91
C THR A 9 2.52 2.81 -2.93
N LYS A 10 3.76 2.87 -3.39
CA LYS A 10 4.82 3.51 -2.64
C LYS A 10 4.67 5.02 -2.75
N ASP A 11 5.45 5.74 -1.97
CA ASP A 11 5.38 7.19 -1.96
C ASP A 11 5.81 7.81 -3.29
N ASP A 12 6.49 7.05 -4.13
CA ASP A 12 6.85 7.50 -5.46
C ASP A 12 5.79 7.15 -6.51
N GLY A 13 4.68 6.56 -6.08
CA GLY A 13 3.58 6.22 -6.96
C GLY A 13 3.65 4.84 -7.56
N LYS A 14 4.66 4.04 -7.22
CA LYS A 14 4.82 2.72 -7.80
C LYS A 14 3.85 1.74 -7.16
N LEU A 15 3.12 1.02 -7.98
CA LEU A 15 2.13 0.06 -7.51
C LEU A 15 2.81 -1.11 -6.81
N ILE A 16 2.24 -1.51 -5.68
CA ILE A 16 2.75 -2.62 -4.90
C ILE A 16 1.83 -3.81 -5.07
N SER A 17 2.38 -4.93 -5.50
CA SER A 17 1.61 -6.16 -5.65
C SER A 17 2.22 -7.34 -4.91
N LYS A 18 3.46 -7.24 -4.46
CA LYS A 18 4.15 -8.33 -3.76
C LYS A 18 4.89 -7.77 -2.56
N VAL A 19 5.14 -8.65 -1.59
CA VAL A 19 5.89 -8.24 -0.40
C VAL A 19 7.33 -7.84 -0.75
N THR A 20 7.86 -8.35 -1.85
CA THR A 20 9.21 -8.00 -2.29
C THR A 20 9.29 -6.60 -2.89
N ASP A 21 8.14 -5.97 -3.14
CA ASP A 21 8.11 -4.62 -3.68
C ASP A 21 8.38 -3.56 -2.61
N VAL A 22 8.39 -3.95 -1.34
CA VAL A 22 8.53 -3.02 -0.24
C VAL A 22 9.55 -3.55 0.75
N SER A 23 10.04 -2.67 1.60
CA SER A 23 10.93 -3.00 2.71
C SER A 23 10.40 -2.34 3.97
N VAL A 24 10.80 -2.89 5.11
CA VAL A 24 10.41 -2.29 6.39
C VAL A 24 10.92 -0.86 6.44
N GLY A 25 10.06 0.05 6.82
CA GLY A 25 10.37 1.46 6.88
C GLY A 25 9.91 2.25 5.66
N ASP A 26 9.47 1.57 4.61
CA ASP A 26 8.96 2.27 3.43
C ASP A 26 7.64 2.95 3.73
N ASN A 27 7.44 4.10 3.12
CA ASN A 27 6.17 4.81 3.22
C ASN A 27 5.25 4.37 2.10
N LEU A 28 4.00 4.17 2.43
CA LEU A 28 2.99 3.69 1.51
C LEU A 28 1.82 4.65 1.45
N VAL A 29 1.12 4.62 0.33
CA VAL A 29 -0.14 5.32 0.18
C VAL A 29 -1.19 4.30 -0.21
N VAL A 30 -2.22 4.17 0.61
CA VAL A 30 -3.34 3.28 0.33
C VAL A 30 -4.50 4.13 -0.16
N ARG A 31 -4.91 3.89 -1.38
CA ARG A 31 -6.04 4.61 -1.96
C ARG A 31 -7.30 3.82 -1.73
N VAL A 32 -8.28 4.49 -1.19
CA VAL A 32 -9.58 3.91 -0.97
C VAL A 32 -10.62 4.79 -1.66
N THR A 33 -11.89 4.39 -1.58
CA THR A 33 -12.95 5.02 -2.33
C THR A 33 -13.06 6.53 -2.10
N ASP A 34 -12.88 6.97 -0.88
CA ASP A 34 -13.10 8.36 -0.54
C ASP A 34 -11.84 9.10 -0.11
N GLY A 35 -10.67 8.53 -0.36
CA GLY A 35 -9.45 9.24 -0.02
C GLY A 35 -8.24 8.34 0.02
N ASN A 36 -7.18 8.84 0.63
CA ASN A 36 -5.92 8.14 0.76
C ASN A 36 -5.55 7.96 2.22
N ILE A 37 -4.85 6.89 2.51
CA ILE A 37 -4.32 6.63 3.83
C ILE A 37 -2.80 6.51 3.71
N ASN A 38 -2.08 7.30 4.49
CA ASN A 38 -0.63 7.19 4.53
C ASN A 38 -0.26 6.15 5.58
N ALA A 39 0.64 5.26 5.23
CA ALA A 39 1.03 4.19 6.12
C ALA A 39 2.52 3.92 5.99
N LYS A 40 3.04 3.11 6.91
CA LYS A 40 4.45 2.77 6.90
C LYS A 40 4.57 1.27 7.14
N VAL A 41 5.49 0.64 6.43
CA VAL A 41 5.72 -0.80 6.58
C VAL A 41 6.43 -1.05 7.90
N GLU A 42 5.77 -1.74 8.82
CA GLU A 42 6.35 -2.10 10.11
C GLU A 42 6.94 -3.49 10.06
N SER A 43 6.29 -4.40 9.35
CA SER A 43 6.78 -5.76 9.22
C SER A 43 6.23 -6.34 7.93
N ILE A 44 6.87 -7.38 7.45
CA ILE A 44 6.47 -8.06 6.23
C ILE A 44 6.27 -9.52 6.58
N GLY A 45 5.08 -10.02 6.29
CA GLY A 45 4.76 -11.41 6.46
C GLY A 45 4.56 -12.07 5.11
N GLY A 46 5.02 -13.26 4.98
CA GLY A 46 4.91 -13.89 3.70
C GLY A 46 4.77 -15.41 3.77
#